data_bbc29f182f9f1c647cb5a50693371d12
#
_entry.id   bbc29f182f9f1c647cb5a50693371d12
#
_cell.length_a   1.000
_cell.length_b   1.000
_cell.length_c   1.000
_cell.angle_alpha   90.00
_cell.angle_beta   90.00
_cell.angle_gamma   90.00
#
_symmetry.space_group_name_H-M   'P 1'
#
loop_
_entity.id
_entity.type
_entity.pdbx_description
1 polymer ?
#
loop_
_entity_poly.entity_id
_entity_poly.type
_entity_poly.pdbx_seq_one_letter_code
_entity_poly.pdbx_strand_id
1 'polypeptide(L)'
;MGFAVGGKRGVVADPNIVPLIDVLLVLLVIFMLMPHSTGIQAQIPQACQAQEPGDCSGGDKPQPVVIQVLANGSLRVNQEPVQWENLDSRLREIFKVRADRTAFIWGDASVEFAVVVQVIDVMKASGIAPIGLLTQQLGNDF
;
A
#
# COMPACT_ATOMS: atom_id res chain seq x y z
N MET A 1 16.53 -53.12 65.47
CA MET A 1 16.95 -51.70 65.11
C MET A 1 16.53 -51.44 63.70
N GLY A 2 15.39 -50.71 63.49
CA GLY A 2 14.89 -50.38 62.20
C GLY A 2 15.34 -48.96 61.85
N PHE A 3 16.15 -48.85 60.82
CA PHE A 3 16.43 -47.49 60.22
C PHE A 3 15.31 -47.19 59.25
N ALA A 4 14.47 -46.26 59.67
CA ALA A 4 13.54 -45.65 58.74
C ALA A 4 14.32 -44.66 57.83
N VAL A 5 14.57 -45.08 56.60
CA VAL A 5 15.06 -44.16 55.57
C VAL A 5 13.88 -43.31 55.13
N GLY A 6 13.79 -42.11 55.69
CA GLY A 6 12.85 -41.07 55.23
C GLY A 6 13.22 -40.68 53.84
N GLY A 7 12.53 -41.27 52.86
CA GLY A 7 12.59 -40.75 51.48
C GLY A 7 12.03 -39.35 51.44
N LYS A 8 12.89 -38.34 51.32
CA LYS A 8 12.48 -37.01 50.87
C LYS A 8 11.90 -37.17 49.47
N ARG A 9 10.58 -37.28 49.37
CA ARG A 9 9.89 -37.03 48.12
C ARG A 9 10.17 -35.56 47.78
N GLY A 10 11.11 -35.36 46.89
CA GLY A 10 11.27 -34.08 46.27
C GLY A 10 9.90 -33.69 45.71
N VAL A 11 9.38 -32.57 46.16
CA VAL A 11 8.21 -31.95 45.53
C VAL A 11 8.66 -31.61 44.13
N VAL A 12 8.36 -32.51 43.18
CA VAL A 12 8.42 -32.15 41.77
C VAL A 12 7.30 -31.15 41.61
N ALA A 13 7.67 -29.89 41.65
CA ALA A 13 6.76 -28.81 41.28
C ALA A 13 6.41 -29.05 39.82
N ASP A 14 5.26 -29.67 39.57
CA ASP A 14 4.73 -29.75 38.22
C ASP A 14 4.64 -28.33 37.69
N PRO A 15 5.30 -28.02 36.56
CA PRO A 15 5.21 -26.67 35.98
C PRO A 15 3.75 -26.37 35.71
N ASN A 16 3.20 -25.41 36.44
CA ASN A 16 1.83 -24.99 36.24
C ASN A 16 1.76 -24.23 34.89
N ILE A 17 1.35 -24.95 33.84
CA ILE A 17 1.24 -24.46 32.48
C ILE A 17 -0.02 -23.62 32.26
N VAL A 18 -0.95 -23.60 33.19
CA VAL A 18 -2.23 -22.90 33.06
C VAL A 18 -2.04 -21.39 32.84
N PRO A 19 -1.18 -20.67 33.59
CA PRO A 19 -0.93 -19.25 33.29
C PRO A 19 -0.31 -19.01 31.91
N LEU A 20 0.50 -19.93 31.42
CA LEU A 20 1.09 -19.85 30.10
C LEU A 20 0.04 -20.04 29.01
N ILE A 21 -0.85 -20.98 29.16
CA ILE A 21 -1.97 -21.22 28.23
C ILE A 21 -2.90 -20.02 28.21
N ASP A 22 -3.20 -19.40 29.33
CA ASP A 22 -4.05 -18.23 29.44
C ASP A 22 -3.47 -17.04 28.64
N VAL A 23 -2.18 -16.76 28.84
CA VAL A 23 -1.49 -15.70 28.07
C VAL A 23 -1.50 -15.98 26.56
N LEU A 24 -1.24 -17.22 26.16
CA LEU A 24 -1.27 -17.61 24.74
C LEU A 24 -2.68 -17.49 24.15
N LEU A 25 -3.71 -17.88 24.92
CA LEU A 25 -5.09 -17.77 24.49
C LEU A 25 -5.51 -16.30 24.33
N VAL A 26 -5.16 -15.44 25.28
CA VAL A 26 -5.42 -13.99 25.21
C VAL A 26 -4.72 -13.37 24.01
N LEU A 27 -3.46 -13.70 23.77
CA LEU A 27 -2.73 -13.22 22.59
C LEU A 27 -3.39 -13.68 21.29
N LEU A 28 -3.83 -14.93 21.21
CA LEU A 28 -4.53 -15.46 20.04
C LEU A 28 -5.83 -14.70 19.79
N VAL A 29 -6.62 -14.43 20.82
CA VAL A 29 -7.87 -13.66 20.72
C VAL A 29 -7.58 -12.22 20.29
N ILE A 30 -6.55 -11.58 20.83
CA ILE A 30 -6.15 -10.21 20.42
C ILE A 30 -5.76 -10.20 18.94
N PHE A 31 -4.97 -11.14 18.45
CA PHE A 31 -4.62 -11.23 17.03
C PHE A 31 -5.85 -11.49 16.15
N MET A 32 -6.83 -12.24 16.64
CA MET A 32 -8.08 -12.51 15.91
C MET A 32 -9.01 -11.29 15.85
N LEU A 33 -9.00 -10.46 16.93
CA LEU A 33 -9.80 -9.24 17.00
C LEU A 33 -9.06 -8.03 16.40
N MET A 34 -7.74 -8.13 16.15
CA MET A 34 -7.01 -7.07 15.50
C MET A 34 -7.59 -6.87 14.11
N PRO A 35 -8.23 -5.72 13.85
CA PRO A 35 -8.71 -5.45 12.49
C PRO A 35 -7.48 -5.54 11.60
N HIS A 36 -7.48 -6.51 10.70
CA HIS A 36 -6.55 -6.49 9.61
C HIS A 36 -6.84 -5.17 8.89
N SER A 37 -6.03 -4.16 9.15
CA SER A 37 -6.02 -3.00 8.29
C SER A 37 -5.78 -3.60 6.91
N THR A 38 -6.87 -3.71 6.14
CA THR A 38 -6.75 -3.96 4.73
C THR A 38 -5.81 -2.89 4.26
N GLY A 39 -4.54 -3.28 4.07
CA GLY A 39 -3.56 -2.39 3.50
C GLY A 39 -4.25 -1.76 2.31
N ILE A 40 -4.02 -0.47 2.10
CA ILE A 40 -4.55 0.27 0.98
C ILE A 40 -4.60 -0.72 -0.19
N GLN A 41 -5.80 -1.05 -0.67
CA GLN A 41 -5.93 -1.86 -1.88
C GLN A 41 -5.47 -0.97 -3.04
N ALA A 42 -4.18 -0.74 -3.08
CA ALA A 42 -3.54 -0.18 -4.23
C ALA A 42 -3.61 -1.26 -5.30
N GLN A 43 -4.59 -1.14 -6.17
CA GLN A 43 -4.56 -1.90 -7.41
C GLN A 43 -3.36 -1.34 -8.18
N ILE A 44 -2.24 -2.04 -8.06
CA ILE A 44 -1.05 -1.71 -8.83
C ILE A 44 -1.48 -1.82 -10.30
N PRO A 45 -1.28 -0.75 -11.09
CA PRO A 45 -1.54 -0.81 -12.52
C PRO A 45 -0.73 -1.98 -13.08
N GLN A 46 -1.40 -3.01 -13.56
CA GLN A 46 -0.73 -4.05 -14.31
C GLN A 46 -0.62 -3.56 -15.74
N ALA A 47 0.59 -3.56 -16.28
CA ALA A 47 0.79 -3.34 -17.70
C ALA A 47 -0.12 -4.28 -18.47
N CYS A 48 -0.87 -3.75 -19.41
CA CYS A 48 -1.59 -4.57 -20.36
C CYS A 48 -0.56 -5.35 -21.16
N GLN A 49 -0.36 -6.62 -20.85
CA GLN A 49 0.36 -7.51 -21.75
C GLN A 49 -0.53 -7.70 -22.99
N ALA A 50 -0.35 -6.80 -23.93
CA ALA A 50 -1.02 -6.85 -25.22
C ALA A 50 -0.51 -8.08 -25.98
N GLN A 51 -1.16 -9.22 -25.82
CA GLN A 51 -1.01 -10.33 -26.74
C GLN A 51 -1.87 -10.17 -28.01
N GLU A 52 -2.79 -9.20 -28.02
CA GLU A 52 -3.56 -8.85 -29.21
C GLU A 52 -3.87 -7.35 -29.25
N PRO A 53 -3.75 -6.68 -30.41
CA PRO A 53 -4.11 -5.29 -30.55
C PRO A 53 -5.65 -5.15 -30.52
N GLY A 54 -6.19 -4.76 -29.38
CA GLY A 54 -7.62 -4.43 -29.27
C GLY A 54 -8.30 -4.74 -27.95
N ASP A 55 -7.70 -5.48 -27.04
CA ASP A 55 -8.41 -6.02 -25.87
C ASP A 55 -8.02 -5.40 -24.52
N CYS A 56 -7.65 -4.12 -24.50
CA CYS A 56 -7.60 -3.35 -23.25
C CYS A 56 -8.99 -2.80 -22.84
N SER A 57 -10.05 -3.20 -23.54
CA SER A 57 -11.45 -2.85 -23.26
C SER A 57 -12.11 -3.80 -22.25
N GLY A 58 -11.33 -4.46 -21.42
CA GLY A 58 -11.85 -5.30 -20.33
C GLY A 58 -12.58 -4.47 -19.28
N GLY A 59 -13.85 -4.27 -19.53
CA GLY A 59 -14.97 -3.91 -18.64
C GLY A 59 -14.67 -3.11 -17.37
N ASP A 60 -15.20 -1.90 -17.29
CA ASP A 60 -15.64 -1.16 -16.09
C ASP A 60 -14.70 -1.05 -14.87
N LYS A 61 -13.45 -1.44 -14.97
CA LYS A 61 -12.48 -1.12 -13.93
C LYS A 61 -11.89 0.26 -14.20
N PRO A 62 -12.11 1.22 -13.33
CA PRO A 62 -11.52 2.55 -13.49
C PRO A 62 -9.99 2.40 -13.54
N GLN A 63 -9.40 2.74 -14.66
CA GLN A 63 -7.94 2.73 -14.79
C GLN A 63 -7.35 3.66 -13.73
N PRO A 64 -6.29 3.24 -13.00
CA PRO A 64 -5.65 4.10 -12.03
C PRO A 64 -5.09 5.35 -12.70
N VAL A 65 -5.14 6.47 -12.00
CA VAL A 65 -4.53 7.72 -12.47
C VAL A 65 -3.06 7.70 -12.12
N VAL A 66 -2.21 7.79 -13.13
CA VAL A 66 -0.75 7.82 -12.96
C VAL A 66 -0.23 9.17 -13.42
N ILE A 67 0.45 9.86 -12.52
CA ILE A 67 1.14 11.11 -12.79
C ILE A 67 2.62 10.79 -12.99
N GLN A 68 3.13 11.06 -14.16
CA GLN A 68 4.53 10.82 -14.49
C GLN A 68 5.29 12.15 -14.43
N VAL A 69 6.39 12.15 -13.69
CA VAL A 69 7.33 13.27 -13.61
C VAL A 69 8.58 12.90 -14.40
N LEU A 70 8.79 13.57 -15.53
CA LEU A 70 9.92 13.29 -16.41
C LEU A 70 11.20 14.00 -15.92
N ALA A 71 12.34 13.52 -16.40
CA ALA A 71 13.65 14.08 -16.07
C ALA A 71 13.81 15.58 -16.31
N ASN A 72 13.08 16.12 -17.30
CA ASN A 72 13.06 17.55 -17.62
C ASN A 72 12.08 18.38 -16.78
N GLY A 73 11.45 17.77 -15.75
CA GLY A 73 10.43 18.42 -14.92
C GLY A 73 9.06 18.56 -15.57
N SER A 74 8.85 18.00 -16.75
CA SER A 74 7.53 17.98 -17.37
C SER A 74 6.65 16.90 -16.74
N LEU A 75 5.35 17.19 -16.73
CA LEU A 75 4.34 16.31 -16.14
C LEU A 75 3.49 15.66 -17.23
N ARG A 76 3.12 14.41 -16.98
CA ARG A 76 2.12 13.69 -17.76
C ARG A 76 1.10 13.05 -16.84
N VAL A 77 -0.16 13.13 -17.20
CA VAL A 77 -1.24 12.42 -16.50
C VAL A 77 -1.81 11.38 -17.46
N ASN A 78 -1.70 10.10 -17.12
CA ASN A 78 -2.08 9.01 -17.99
C ASN A 78 -1.50 9.14 -19.42
N GLN A 79 -0.20 9.48 -19.52
CA GLN A 79 0.54 9.71 -20.78
C GLN A 79 0.21 11.02 -21.52
N GLU A 80 -0.81 11.77 -21.13
CA GLU A 80 -1.09 13.09 -21.68
C GLU A 80 -0.19 14.16 -21.04
N PRO A 81 0.52 14.99 -21.82
CA PRO A 81 1.34 16.05 -21.27
C PRO A 81 0.45 17.13 -20.63
N VAL A 82 0.78 17.48 -19.39
CA VAL A 82 0.05 18.51 -18.63
C VAL A 82 1.03 19.54 -18.10
N GLN A 83 0.66 20.83 -18.20
CA GLN A 83 1.45 21.91 -17.62
C GLN A 83 1.16 22.04 -16.11
N TRP A 84 2.12 22.53 -15.37
CA TRP A 84 2.02 22.72 -13.93
C TRP A 84 0.81 23.55 -13.51
N GLU A 85 0.52 24.61 -14.27
CA GLU A 85 -0.59 25.53 -14.01
C GLU A 85 -1.97 24.85 -14.16
N ASN A 86 -2.06 23.85 -15.03
CA ASN A 86 -3.29 23.15 -15.35
C ASN A 86 -3.46 21.82 -14.59
N LEU A 87 -2.44 21.41 -13.84
CA LEU A 87 -2.44 20.11 -13.14
C LEU A 87 -3.61 19.98 -12.17
N ASP A 88 -3.83 20.99 -11.31
CA ASP A 88 -4.92 20.97 -10.33
C ASP A 88 -6.30 20.89 -11.02
N SER A 89 -6.51 21.71 -12.03
CA SER A 89 -7.76 21.73 -12.81
C SER A 89 -8.02 20.38 -13.49
N ARG A 90 -6.99 19.80 -14.10
CA ARG A 90 -7.08 18.52 -14.79
C ARG A 90 -7.35 17.37 -13.84
N LEU A 91 -6.69 17.35 -12.68
CA LEU A 91 -6.93 16.35 -11.64
C LEU A 91 -8.36 16.44 -11.08
N ARG A 92 -8.83 17.64 -10.79
CA ARG A 92 -10.22 17.84 -10.34
C ARG A 92 -11.23 17.37 -11.36
N GLU A 93 -10.98 17.62 -12.65
CA GLU A 93 -11.84 17.16 -13.74
C GLU A 93 -11.91 15.64 -13.80
N ILE A 94 -10.74 14.96 -13.77
CA ILE A 94 -10.66 13.50 -13.80
C ILE A 94 -11.38 12.86 -12.59
N PHE A 95 -11.15 13.42 -11.40
CA PHE A 95 -11.72 12.87 -10.16
C PHE A 95 -13.16 13.32 -9.87
N LYS A 96 -13.72 14.23 -10.68
CA LYS A 96 -15.12 14.65 -10.56
C LYS A 96 -16.09 13.51 -10.87
N VAL A 97 -15.72 12.64 -11.78
CA VAL A 97 -16.54 11.52 -12.28
C VAL A 97 -16.21 10.22 -11.57
N ARG A 98 -15.09 10.15 -10.86
CA ARG A 98 -14.60 8.92 -10.22
C ARG A 98 -14.97 8.86 -8.74
N ALA A 99 -15.48 7.71 -8.31
CA ALA A 99 -15.72 7.41 -6.89
C ALA A 99 -14.40 7.10 -6.14
N ASP A 100 -13.45 6.47 -6.83
CA ASP A 100 -12.13 6.16 -6.30
C ASP A 100 -11.16 7.32 -6.59
N ARG A 101 -10.52 7.81 -5.54
CA ARG A 101 -9.57 8.94 -5.60
C ARG A 101 -8.12 8.51 -5.45
N THR A 102 -7.84 7.24 -5.69
CA THR A 102 -6.47 6.72 -5.65
C THR A 102 -5.69 7.18 -6.88
N ALA A 103 -4.52 7.73 -6.65
CA ALA A 103 -3.60 8.10 -7.71
C ALA A 103 -2.17 7.65 -7.42
N PHE A 104 -1.41 7.46 -8.45
CA PHE A 104 -0.02 7.03 -8.38
C PHE A 104 0.90 8.08 -8.98
N ILE A 105 2.08 8.22 -8.42
CA ILE A 105 3.14 9.09 -8.95
C ILE A 105 4.30 8.22 -9.37
N TRP A 106 4.73 8.40 -10.59
CA TRP A 106 5.97 7.84 -11.10
C TRP A 106 6.96 8.97 -11.38
N GLY A 107 8.14 8.90 -10.79
CA GLY A 107 9.21 9.84 -11.02
C GLY A 107 10.39 9.15 -11.71
N ASP A 108 10.98 9.82 -12.69
CA ASP A 108 12.25 9.39 -13.28
C ASP A 108 13.36 9.45 -12.23
N ALA A 109 14.38 8.58 -12.33
CA ALA A 109 15.50 8.51 -11.38
C ALA A 109 16.30 9.81 -11.25
N SER A 110 16.29 10.62 -12.28
CA SER A 110 17.01 11.89 -12.36
C SER A 110 16.22 13.08 -11.83
N VAL A 111 14.95 12.87 -11.45
CA VAL A 111 14.08 13.95 -10.94
C VAL A 111 14.43 14.27 -9.50
N GLU A 112 14.56 15.55 -9.20
CA GLU A 112 14.69 16.03 -7.82
C GLU A 112 13.46 15.67 -7.00
N PHE A 113 13.66 15.14 -5.82
CA PHE A 113 12.57 14.77 -4.90
C PHE A 113 11.65 15.98 -4.57
N ALA A 114 12.22 17.20 -4.55
CA ALA A 114 11.45 18.42 -4.33
C ALA A 114 10.31 18.60 -5.35
N VAL A 115 10.54 18.24 -6.62
CA VAL A 115 9.54 18.32 -7.68
C VAL A 115 8.40 17.30 -7.40
N VAL A 116 8.75 16.10 -6.99
CA VAL A 116 7.76 15.06 -6.63
C VAL A 116 6.91 15.52 -5.45
N VAL A 117 7.51 16.13 -4.45
CA VAL A 117 6.79 16.68 -3.29
C VAL A 117 5.80 17.76 -3.70
N GLN A 118 6.18 18.65 -4.63
CA GLN A 118 5.26 19.67 -5.14
C GLN A 118 4.03 19.03 -5.85
N VAL A 119 4.24 17.95 -6.60
CA VAL A 119 3.13 17.20 -7.20
C VAL A 119 2.22 16.62 -6.11
N ILE A 120 2.79 16.03 -5.07
CA ILE A 120 2.03 15.48 -3.94
C ILE A 120 1.20 16.57 -3.27
N ASP A 121 1.76 17.75 -3.06
CA ASP A 121 1.04 18.87 -2.44
C ASP A 121 -0.15 19.32 -3.29
N VAL A 122 0.02 19.44 -4.60
CA VAL A 122 -1.08 19.75 -5.53
C VAL A 122 -2.15 18.67 -5.49
N MET A 123 -1.76 17.40 -5.47
CA MET A 123 -2.71 16.27 -5.39
C MET A 123 -3.51 16.31 -4.10
N LYS A 124 -2.86 16.54 -2.96
CA LYS A 124 -3.52 16.65 -1.66
C LYS A 124 -4.47 17.85 -1.61
N ALA A 125 -4.05 18.98 -2.16
CA ALA A 125 -4.89 20.17 -2.27
C ALA A 125 -6.14 19.92 -3.14
N SER A 126 -6.03 19.04 -4.14
CA SER A 126 -7.16 18.61 -4.98
C SER A 126 -8.04 17.54 -4.29
N GLY A 127 -7.73 17.13 -3.06
CA GLY A 127 -8.49 16.13 -2.29
C GLY A 127 -8.27 14.70 -2.74
N ILE A 128 -7.11 14.41 -3.32
CA ILE A 128 -6.74 13.06 -3.77
C ILE A 128 -6.01 12.36 -2.62
N ALA A 129 -6.55 11.25 -2.20
CA ALA A 129 -5.95 10.35 -1.23
C ALA A 129 -6.63 8.96 -1.35
N PRO A 130 -5.87 7.85 -1.26
CA PRO A 130 -4.43 7.72 -1.05
C PRO A 130 -3.57 8.00 -2.28
N ILE A 131 -2.29 8.33 -2.06
CA ILE A 131 -1.30 8.55 -3.10
C ILE A 131 -0.23 7.47 -3.02
N GLY A 132 -0.04 6.71 -4.08
CA GLY A 132 1.00 5.69 -4.20
C GLY A 132 2.22 6.21 -4.97
N LEU A 133 3.42 5.81 -4.55
CA LEU A 133 4.65 6.05 -5.29
C LEU A 133 5.05 4.80 -6.05
N LEU A 134 5.26 4.92 -7.34
CA LEU A 134 5.75 3.82 -8.17
C LEU A 134 7.27 3.90 -8.30
N THR A 135 7.93 2.76 -8.10
CA THR A 135 9.37 2.63 -8.33
C THR A 135 9.66 2.39 -9.82
N GLN A 136 10.91 2.62 -10.23
CA GLN A 136 11.33 2.44 -11.62
C GLN A 136 11.04 1.07 -12.21
N GLN A 137 11.07 0.02 -11.40
CA GLN A 137 10.79 -1.34 -11.86
C GLN A 137 9.35 -1.53 -12.35
N LEU A 138 8.41 -0.74 -11.81
CA LEU A 138 7.00 -0.78 -12.19
C LEU A 138 6.63 0.29 -13.23
N GLY A 139 7.47 1.30 -13.42
CA GLY A 139 7.18 2.45 -14.27
C GLY A 139 7.55 2.27 -15.75
N ASN A 140 8.38 1.28 -16.09
CA ASN A 140 8.80 1.04 -17.48
C ASN A 140 7.74 0.33 -18.33
N ASP A 141 6.69 -0.16 -17.69
CA ASP A 141 5.63 -0.92 -18.36
C ASP A 141 4.39 -0.07 -18.72
N PHE A 142 4.49 1.27 -18.60
CA PHE A 142 3.39 2.21 -18.88
C PHE A 142 3.70 3.16 -20.03
#